data_66b26de5765958f7debcc8341a79dc6d
#
_entry.id   66b26de5765958f7debcc8341a79dc6d
#
_cell.length_a   1.000
_cell.length_b   1.000
_cell.length_c   1.000
_cell.angle_alpha   90.00
_cell.angle_beta   90.00
_cell.angle_gamma   90.00
#
_symmetry.space_group_name_H-M   'P 1'
#
loop_
_entity.id
_entity.type
_entity.pdbx_description
1 polymer ?
#
loop_
_entity_poly.entity_id
_entity_poly.type
_entity_poly.pdbx_seq_one_letter_code
_entity_poly.pdbx_strand_id
1 'polypeptide(L)'
;MTMKSGTQYEGKARKELQEWDIFSVGLQPDASPDLIIPKYNIGIEVKSTRLNKFYPSKNSEQYEYLKNKFSEDWPGYSAYYMIYFIKSHSWEVFPIASKSPFKVGKGISVYDFIQEIILTPEIVYISTENKNGGKK
;
A
#
# COMPACT_ATOMS: atom_id res chain seq x y z
N MET A 1 -8.28 -0.96 -28.56
CA MET A 1 -7.84 0.07 -27.67
C MET A 1 -6.94 -0.47 -26.57
N THR A 2 -5.83 0.16 -26.36
CA THR A 2 -4.87 -0.31 -25.37
C THR A 2 -5.29 0.14 -23.97
N MET A 3 -5.16 -0.76 -23.04
CA MET A 3 -5.38 -0.46 -21.63
C MET A 3 -4.28 0.49 -21.15
N LYS A 4 -4.65 1.46 -20.33
CA LYS A 4 -3.65 2.34 -19.73
C LYS A 4 -2.73 1.53 -18.82
N SER A 5 -1.44 1.84 -18.84
CA SER A 5 -0.47 1.09 -18.05
C SER A 5 -0.82 1.06 -16.55
N GLY A 6 -1.36 2.17 -16.03
CA GLY A 6 -1.80 2.23 -14.64
C GLY A 6 -2.85 1.18 -14.29
N THR A 7 -3.88 1.06 -15.16
CA THR A 7 -4.94 0.08 -14.95
C THR A 7 -4.40 -1.35 -15.03
N GLN A 8 -3.47 -1.57 -15.95
CA GLN A 8 -2.84 -2.87 -16.11
C GLN A 8 -2.11 -3.31 -14.85
N TYR A 9 -1.38 -2.38 -14.23
CA TYR A 9 -0.62 -2.72 -13.03
C TYR A 9 -1.50 -2.82 -11.79
N GLU A 10 -2.65 -2.14 -11.76
CA GLU A 10 -3.64 -2.37 -10.70
C GLU A 10 -4.08 -3.83 -10.68
N GLY A 11 -4.42 -4.37 -11.85
CA GLY A 11 -4.81 -5.77 -11.96
C GLY A 11 -3.71 -6.70 -11.51
N LYS A 12 -2.48 -6.41 -11.90
CA LYS A 12 -1.32 -7.21 -11.49
C LYS A 12 -1.07 -7.13 -9.99
N ALA A 13 -1.25 -5.96 -9.39
CA ALA A 13 -1.09 -5.78 -7.95
C ALA A 13 -2.12 -6.59 -7.18
N ARG A 14 -3.38 -6.55 -7.62
CA ARG A 14 -4.44 -7.33 -6.98
C ARG A 14 -4.15 -8.83 -7.06
N LYS A 15 -3.65 -9.27 -8.19
CA LYS A 15 -3.29 -10.67 -8.39
C LYS A 15 -2.13 -11.07 -7.47
N GLU A 16 -1.16 -10.21 -7.34
CA GLU A 16 -0.03 -10.44 -6.44
C GLU A 16 -0.51 -10.60 -4.99
N LEU A 17 -1.39 -9.71 -4.56
CA LEU A 17 -1.96 -9.79 -3.20
C LEU A 17 -2.79 -11.06 -3.04
N GLN A 18 -3.55 -11.44 -4.05
CA GLN A 18 -4.38 -12.64 -4.01
C GLN A 18 -3.54 -13.91 -3.86
N GLU A 19 -2.35 -13.93 -4.43
CA GLU A 19 -1.44 -15.07 -4.28
C GLU A 19 -1.03 -15.28 -2.81
N TRP A 20 -1.13 -14.23 -2.00
CA TRP A 20 -0.88 -14.27 -0.56
C TRP A 20 -2.18 -14.34 0.25
N ASP A 21 -3.30 -14.68 -0.40
CA ASP A 21 -4.63 -14.74 0.22
C ASP A 21 -5.09 -13.40 0.79
N ILE A 22 -4.68 -12.31 0.18
CA ILE A 22 -5.10 -10.97 0.57
C ILE A 22 -6.18 -10.49 -0.39
N PHE A 23 -7.38 -10.28 0.15
CA PHE A 23 -8.49 -9.73 -0.62
C PHE A 23 -8.37 -8.22 -0.73
N SER A 24 -8.43 -7.71 -1.95
CA SER A 24 -8.40 -6.28 -2.20
C SER A 24 -9.58 -5.89 -3.09
N VAL A 25 -9.99 -4.63 -2.97
CA VAL A 25 -11.09 -4.08 -3.75
C VAL A 25 -10.57 -2.89 -4.55
N GLY A 26 -10.83 -2.89 -5.85
CA GLY A 26 -10.49 -1.75 -6.69
C GLY A 26 -11.49 -0.63 -6.48
N LEU A 27 -11.01 0.59 -6.35
CA LEU A 27 -11.88 1.75 -6.28
C LEU A 27 -12.14 2.27 -7.68
N GLN A 28 -12.97 3.31 -7.81
CA GLN A 28 -13.30 3.88 -9.11
C GLN A 28 -12.04 4.45 -9.78
N PRO A 29 -12.01 4.48 -11.13
CA PRO A 29 -10.79 4.86 -11.86
C PRO A 29 -10.14 6.18 -11.43
N ASP A 30 -10.96 7.16 -11.02
CA ASP A 30 -10.42 8.46 -10.62
C ASP A 30 -10.18 8.57 -9.12
N ALA A 31 -10.45 7.50 -8.39
CA ALA A 31 -10.28 7.53 -6.94
C ALA A 31 -8.83 7.27 -6.56
N SER A 32 -8.46 7.76 -5.42
CA SER A 32 -7.16 7.49 -4.81
C SER A 32 -7.42 7.10 -3.36
N PRO A 33 -6.86 6.00 -2.89
CA PRO A 33 -5.94 5.09 -3.58
C PRO A 33 -6.63 4.19 -4.61
N ASP A 34 -5.84 3.46 -5.39
CA ASP A 34 -6.37 2.56 -6.41
C ASP A 34 -7.10 1.36 -5.82
N LEU A 35 -6.59 0.84 -4.73
CA LEU A 35 -7.11 -0.37 -4.08
C LEU A 35 -7.25 -0.15 -2.59
N ILE A 36 -8.16 -0.91 -1.98
CA ILE A 36 -8.19 -1.00 -0.51
C ILE A 36 -8.15 -2.46 -0.10
N ILE A 37 -7.60 -2.69 1.07
CA ILE A 37 -7.60 -3.99 1.74
C ILE A 37 -8.44 -3.82 3.00
N PRO A 38 -9.77 -4.06 2.91
CA PRO A 38 -10.67 -3.71 4.00
C PRO A 38 -10.36 -4.41 5.32
N LYS A 39 -9.93 -5.65 5.24
CA LYS A 39 -9.66 -6.44 6.44
C LYS A 39 -8.57 -5.83 7.31
N TYR A 40 -7.62 -5.13 6.69
CA TYR A 40 -6.48 -4.57 7.41
C TYR A 40 -6.44 -3.05 7.38
N ASN A 41 -7.50 -2.42 6.87
CA ASN A 41 -7.63 -0.96 6.82
C ASN A 41 -6.46 -0.29 6.11
N ILE A 42 -6.18 -0.78 4.91
CA ILE A 42 -5.06 -0.29 4.12
C ILE A 42 -5.54 0.19 2.76
N GLY A 43 -4.99 1.33 2.33
CA GLY A 43 -5.17 1.81 0.97
C GLY A 43 -3.86 1.67 0.21
N ILE A 44 -3.94 1.24 -1.03
CA ILE A 44 -2.78 1.00 -1.89
C ILE A 44 -2.89 1.84 -3.15
N GLU A 45 -1.86 2.65 -3.38
CA GLU A 45 -1.71 3.35 -4.65
C GLU A 45 -0.71 2.57 -5.49
N VAL A 46 -1.12 2.12 -6.66
CA VAL A 46 -0.29 1.27 -7.52
C VAL A 46 0.42 2.10 -8.57
N LYS A 47 1.71 1.92 -8.69
CA LYS A 47 2.53 2.61 -9.69
C LYS A 47 3.51 1.63 -10.31
N SER A 48 4.02 2.00 -11.49
CA SER A 48 5.10 1.26 -12.13
C SER A 48 6.11 2.25 -12.66
N THR A 49 7.36 1.83 -12.76
CA THR A 49 8.41 2.67 -13.31
C THR A 49 9.48 1.83 -13.98
N ARG A 50 10.07 2.37 -15.03
CA ARG A 50 11.23 1.77 -15.69
C ARG A 50 12.53 2.23 -15.06
N LEU A 51 12.45 3.23 -14.19
CA LEU A 51 13.61 3.77 -13.48
C LEU A 51 13.89 2.95 -12.23
N ASN A 52 15.03 3.18 -11.61
CA ASN A 52 15.38 2.54 -10.35
C ASN A 52 14.77 3.25 -9.15
N LYS A 53 13.96 4.27 -9.41
CA LYS A 53 13.31 5.05 -8.35
C LYS A 53 12.03 5.68 -8.86
N PHE A 54 11.12 5.94 -7.94
CA PHE A 54 9.84 6.57 -8.24
C PHE A 54 9.73 7.86 -7.44
N TYR A 55 9.26 8.93 -8.11
CA TYR A 55 9.09 10.24 -7.47
C TYR A 55 7.60 10.50 -7.23
N PRO A 56 7.09 10.26 -6.02
CA PRO A 56 5.67 10.49 -5.74
C PRO A 56 5.26 11.95 -5.92
N SER A 57 6.20 12.88 -5.70
CA SER A 57 5.92 14.30 -5.83
C SER A 57 5.58 14.75 -7.25
N LYS A 58 5.84 13.93 -8.27
CA LYS A 58 5.43 14.25 -9.64
C LYS A 58 3.91 14.24 -9.81
N ASN A 59 3.21 13.53 -8.93
CA ASN A 59 1.76 13.54 -8.87
C ASN A 59 1.36 14.18 -7.55
N SER A 60 1.72 15.44 -7.38
CA SER A 60 1.66 16.11 -6.09
C SER A 60 0.27 16.13 -5.45
N GLU A 61 -0.79 16.33 -6.22
CA GLU A 61 -2.14 16.34 -5.66
C GLU A 61 -2.49 15.00 -5.04
N GLN A 62 -2.21 13.92 -5.75
CA GLN A 62 -2.48 12.57 -5.29
C GLN A 62 -1.63 12.24 -4.06
N TYR A 63 -0.35 12.56 -4.12
CA TYR A 63 0.57 12.30 -3.03
C TYR A 63 0.15 13.07 -1.75
N GLU A 64 -0.20 14.34 -1.91
CA GLU A 64 -0.65 15.16 -0.78
C GLU A 64 -1.96 14.64 -0.19
N TYR A 65 -2.88 14.20 -1.06
CA TYR A 65 -4.12 13.60 -0.58
C TYR A 65 -3.85 12.36 0.26
N LEU A 66 -3.03 11.45 -0.25
CA LEU A 66 -2.73 10.20 0.45
C LEU A 66 -2.01 10.45 1.77
N LYS A 67 -1.16 11.47 1.78
CA LYS A 67 -0.36 11.79 2.95
C LYS A 67 -1.16 12.51 4.03
N ASN A 68 -2.06 13.41 3.64
CA ASN A 68 -2.69 14.34 4.57
C ASN A 68 -4.20 14.20 4.74
N LYS A 69 -4.90 13.65 3.76
CA LYS A 69 -6.37 13.63 3.78
C LYS A 69 -7.00 12.26 3.74
N PHE A 70 -6.27 11.27 3.24
CA PHE A 70 -6.83 9.94 3.10
C PHE A 70 -7.38 9.40 4.41
N SER A 71 -6.66 9.58 5.50
CA SER A 71 -7.08 9.07 6.81
C SER A 71 -8.31 9.80 7.37
N GLU A 72 -8.59 11.00 6.86
CA GLU A 72 -9.82 11.70 7.23
C GLU A 72 -11.03 11.11 6.53
N ASP A 73 -10.87 10.80 5.23
CA ASP A 73 -11.95 10.20 4.44
C ASP A 73 -12.14 8.72 4.75
N TRP A 74 -11.07 8.05 5.15
CA TRP A 74 -11.05 6.64 5.51
C TRP A 74 -10.47 6.48 6.91
N PRO A 75 -11.27 6.78 7.95
CA PRO A 75 -10.74 6.73 9.33
C PRO A 75 -10.17 5.35 9.68
N GLY A 76 -8.97 5.37 10.26
CA GLY A 76 -8.30 4.13 10.66
C GLY A 76 -7.50 3.46 9.55
N TYR A 77 -7.58 3.97 8.32
CA TYR A 77 -6.81 3.41 7.20
C TYR A 77 -5.45 4.07 7.08
N SER A 78 -4.48 3.28 6.62
CA SER A 78 -3.14 3.76 6.29
C SER A 78 -2.88 3.59 4.81
N ALA A 79 -2.15 4.52 4.21
CA ALA A 79 -1.87 4.51 2.78
C ALA A 79 -0.46 4.01 2.49
N TYR A 80 -0.33 3.25 1.41
CA TYR A 80 0.95 2.72 0.95
C TYR A 80 1.02 2.85 -0.56
N TYR A 81 2.24 2.96 -1.08
CA TYR A 81 2.50 2.79 -2.51
C TYR A 81 2.97 1.37 -2.76
N MET A 82 2.42 0.73 -3.77
CA MET A 82 2.90 -0.56 -4.23
C MET A 82 3.44 -0.35 -5.63
N ILE A 83 4.75 -0.46 -5.77
CA ILE A 83 5.45 -0.07 -6.99
C ILE A 83 6.07 -1.26 -7.68
N TYR A 84 5.77 -1.40 -8.96
CA TYR A 84 6.42 -2.41 -9.78
C TYR A 84 7.62 -1.79 -10.49
N PHE A 85 8.81 -2.25 -10.15
CA PHE A 85 10.04 -1.83 -10.80
C PHE A 85 10.25 -2.73 -12.01
N ILE A 86 9.93 -2.20 -13.18
CA ILE A 86 9.87 -3.00 -14.41
C ILE A 86 11.18 -3.70 -14.73
N LYS A 87 12.30 -3.00 -14.59
CA LYS A 87 13.60 -3.57 -14.91
C LYS A 87 14.02 -4.73 -14.02
N SER A 88 13.66 -4.68 -12.76
CA SER A 88 13.99 -5.75 -11.81
C SER A 88 12.86 -6.76 -11.64
N HIS A 89 11.74 -6.55 -12.35
CA HIS A 89 10.57 -7.46 -12.27
C HIS A 89 10.14 -7.71 -10.82
N SER A 90 10.11 -6.65 -10.03
CA SER A 90 9.81 -6.80 -8.60
C SER A 90 8.83 -5.76 -8.09
N TRP A 91 7.97 -6.19 -7.17
CA TRP A 91 7.07 -5.33 -6.43
C TRP A 91 7.71 -4.93 -5.13
N GLU A 92 7.59 -3.66 -4.76
CA GLU A 92 7.98 -3.18 -3.45
C GLU A 92 6.91 -2.28 -2.89
N VAL A 93 6.73 -2.32 -1.59
CA VAL A 93 5.72 -1.52 -0.89
C VAL A 93 6.43 -0.42 -0.10
N PHE A 94 5.94 0.80 -0.22
CA PHE A 94 6.50 1.94 0.48
C PHE A 94 5.41 2.62 1.29
N PRO A 95 5.56 2.68 2.63
CA PRO A 95 4.65 3.50 3.44
C PRO A 95 4.64 4.93 2.94
N ILE A 96 3.50 5.60 3.05
CA ILE A 96 3.35 6.95 2.53
C ILE A 96 4.37 7.93 3.12
N ALA A 97 4.84 7.65 4.34
CA ALA A 97 5.83 8.49 5.02
C ALA A 97 7.27 8.23 4.58
N SER A 98 7.48 7.28 3.68
CA SER A 98 8.83 6.96 3.22
C SER A 98 9.50 8.16 2.56
N LYS A 99 10.81 8.22 2.70
CA LYS A 99 11.59 9.32 2.12
C LYS A 99 11.57 9.24 0.59
N SER A 100 11.22 10.33 -0.05
CA SER A 100 11.23 10.44 -1.51
C SER A 100 12.66 10.69 -2.01
N PRO A 101 13.07 10.16 -3.17
CA PRO A 101 12.33 9.23 -4.02
C PRO A 101 12.32 7.81 -3.45
N PHE A 102 11.32 7.04 -3.90
CA PHE A 102 11.21 5.63 -3.49
C PHE A 102 12.13 4.79 -4.37
N LYS A 103 13.24 4.34 -3.79
CA LYS A 103 14.30 3.65 -4.56
C LYS A 103 14.13 2.14 -4.51
N VAL A 104 14.44 1.47 -5.62
CA VAL A 104 14.44 0.01 -5.68
C VAL A 104 15.38 -0.53 -4.59
N GLY A 105 14.92 -1.56 -3.90
CA GLY A 105 15.68 -2.17 -2.83
C GLY A 105 15.51 -1.50 -1.46
N LYS A 106 14.82 -0.36 -1.41
CA LYS A 106 14.59 0.36 -0.16
C LYS A 106 13.18 0.21 0.38
N GLY A 107 12.29 -0.40 -0.41
CA GLY A 107 10.93 -0.66 0.03
C GLY A 107 10.84 -1.97 0.77
N ILE A 108 9.62 -2.31 1.14
CA ILE A 108 9.32 -3.56 1.82
C ILE A 108 8.91 -4.57 0.75
N SER A 109 9.40 -5.82 0.83
CA SER A 109 8.92 -6.86 -0.09
C SER A 109 7.43 -7.12 0.18
N VAL A 110 6.73 -7.64 -0.82
CA VAL A 110 5.31 -7.97 -0.62
C VAL A 110 5.16 -8.98 0.51
N TYR A 111 6.05 -9.94 0.59
CA TYR A 111 6.02 -10.93 1.67
C TYR A 111 6.13 -10.26 3.05
N ASP A 112 7.13 -9.41 3.23
CA ASP A 112 7.33 -8.72 4.52
C ASP A 112 6.17 -7.80 4.85
N PHE A 113 5.64 -7.10 3.84
CA PHE A 113 4.49 -6.24 4.02
C PHE A 113 3.28 -7.02 4.53
N ILE A 114 3.02 -8.17 3.94
CA ILE A 114 1.88 -9.01 4.33
C ILE A 114 2.07 -9.54 5.74
N GLN A 115 3.28 -9.96 6.09
CA GLN A 115 3.56 -10.37 7.47
C GLN A 115 3.29 -9.25 8.45
N GLU A 116 3.71 -8.04 8.09
CA GLU A 116 3.53 -6.87 8.93
C GLU A 116 2.04 -6.54 9.13
N ILE A 117 1.24 -6.52 8.07
CA ILE A 117 -0.18 -6.16 8.19
C ILE A 117 -1.00 -7.25 8.87
N ILE A 118 -0.58 -8.52 8.76
CA ILE A 118 -1.28 -9.61 9.42
C ILE A 118 -0.95 -9.67 10.90
N LEU A 119 0.30 -9.53 11.26
CA LEU A 119 0.75 -9.73 12.63
C LEU A 119 0.60 -8.51 13.53
N THR A 120 0.88 -7.32 12.99
CA THR A 120 0.90 -6.11 13.81
C THR A 120 -0.43 -5.80 14.51
N PRO A 121 -1.59 -5.85 13.84
CA PRO A 121 -2.86 -5.60 14.52
C PRO A 121 -3.14 -6.59 15.64
N GLU A 122 -2.82 -7.86 15.45
CA GLU A 122 -3.02 -8.87 16.48
C GLU A 122 -2.14 -8.61 17.69
N ILE A 123 -0.88 -8.28 17.45
CA ILE A 123 0.07 -7.97 18.52
C ILE A 123 -0.41 -6.77 19.31
N VAL A 124 -0.85 -5.72 18.64
CA VAL A 124 -1.35 -4.52 19.31
C VAL A 124 -2.58 -4.84 20.15
N TYR A 125 -3.51 -5.62 19.60
CA TYR A 125 -4.73 -5.99 20.31
C TYR A 125 -4.42 -6.81 21.56
N ILE A 126 -3.59 -7.82 21.44
CA ILE A 126 -3.19 -8.67 22.56
C ILE A 126 -2.49 -7.87 23.64
N SER A 127 -1.59 -6.99 23.25
CA SER A 127 -0.88 -6.09 24.17
C SER A 127 -1.84 -5.24 24.98
N THR A 128 -2.82 -4.66 24.32
CA THR A 128 -3.82 -3.79 24.96
C THR A 128 -4.65 -4.60 25.96
N GLU A 129 -5.09 -5.78 25.57
CA GLU A 129 -5.84 -6.67 26.47
C GLU A 129 -5.00 -7.08 27.67
N ASN A 130 -3.77 -7.46 27.45
CA ASN A 130 -2.89 -7.87 28.53
C ASN A 130 -2.66 -6.74 29.52
N LYS A 131 -2.50 -5.53 29.03
CA LYS A 131 -2.39 -4.35 29.89
C LYS A 131 -3.62 -4.17 30.76
N ASN A 132 -4.78 -4.30 30.17
CA ASN A 132 -6.04 -4.17 30.90
C ASN A 132 -6.19 -5.30 31.92
N GLY A 133 -5.84 -6.51 31.53
CA GLY A 133 -5.87 -7.65 32.42
C GLY A 133 -4.89 -7.51 33.57
N GLY A 134 -3.71 -6.99 33.28
CA GLY A 134 -2.67 -6.79 34.29
C GLY A 134 -3.03 -5.78 35.36
N LYS A 135 -3.94 -4.89 35.06
CA LYS A 135 -4.39 -3.87 36.02
C LYS A 135 -5.45 -4.39 36.99
N LYS A 136 -5.97 -5.51 36.70
CA LYS A 136 -6.97 -6.15 37.58
C LYS A 136 -6.35 -6.94 38.75
#